data_060bdff3191b70c0e4838b707d4f06c9
#
_entry.id   060bdff3191b70c0e4838b707d4f06c9
#
_cell.length_a   1.000
_cell.length_b   1.000
_cell.length_c   1.000
_cell.angle_alpha   90.00
_cell.angle_beta   90.00
_cell.angle_gamma   90.00
#
_symmetry.space_group_name_H-M   'P 1'
#
loop_
_entity.id
_entity.type
_entity.pdbx_description
1 polymer ?
#
loop_
_entity_poly.entity_id
_entity_poly.type
_entity_poly.pdbx_seq_one_letter_code
_entity_poly.pdbx_strand_id
1 'polypeptide(L)'
;MSSPEFSTNNPHVTREAVINQILTSIAMEELGLSHIINAEGEKLQYALGTLEGASPAEPATIEELLELNKSIRDTLDSTMQNQMFLKAKMQSALAATIMQGPAGPTGSP
;
A
#
# COMPACT_ATOMS: atom_id res chain seq x y z
N MET A 1 -11.64 19.37 -16.09
CA MET A 1 -12.58 19.28 -15.08
C MET A 1 -11.94 19.35 -13.73
N SER A 2 -12.53 20.02 -12.93
CA SER A 2 -11.92 20.21 -11.66
C SER A 2 -12.15 18.99 -10.84
N SER A 3 -11.32 18.84 -9.92
CA SER A 3 -11.53 17.78 -9.01
C SER A 3 -12.74 18.11 -8.17
N PRO A 4 -13.29 17.15 -7.64
CA PRO A 4 -14.46 17.33 -6.80
C PRO A 4 -14.13 18.19 -5.63
N GLU A 5 -14.99 19.03 -5.39
CA GLU A 5 -14.77 19.93 -4.34
C GLU A 5 -15.46 19.53 -3.12
N PHE A 6 -15.64 18.31 -2.93
CA PHE A 6 -16.49 17.89 -1.89
C PHE A 6 -16.23 18.54 -0.58
N SER A 7 -15.05 18.85 -0.30
CA SER A 7 -14.82 19.24 1.06
C SER A 7 -15.13 20.67 1.32
N THR A 8 -14.86 21.53 0.42
CA THR A 8 -15.00 22.93 0.74
C THR A 8 -16.43 23.37 0.76
N ASN A 9 -17.23 22.80 -0.08
CA ASN A 9 -18.60 23.25 -0.15
C ASN A 9 -19.53 22.36 0.60
N ASN A 10 -19.04 21.30 1.13
CA ASN A 10 -19.89 20.37 1.81
C ASN A 10 -19.20 19.82 3.02
N PRO A 11 -19.22 20.59 4.08
CA PRO A 11 -18.56 20.16 5.30
C PRO A 11 -19.16 18.88 5.84
N HIS A 12 -20.28 18.50 5.31
CA HIS A 12 -20.88 17.26 5.75
C HIS A 12 -20.48 16.10 4.89
N VAL A 13 -19.48 16.29 4.09
CA VAL A 13 -18.87 15.12 3.53
C VAL A 13 -18.35 14.41 4.68
N THR A 14 -18.98 13.49 4.96
CA THR A 14 -19.09 13.03 6.25
C THR A 14 -17.91 12.25 6.67
N ARG A 15 -17.84 12.04 7.91
CA ARG A 15 -16.92 11.13 8.52
C ARG A 15 -16.97 9.78 7.82
N GLU A 16 -18.17 9.34 7.42
CA GLU A 16 -18.30 8.08 6.71
C GLU A 16 -17.59 8.09 5.38
N ALA A 17 -17.69 9.17 4.64
CA ALA A 17 -17.03 9.27 3.36
C ALA A 17 -15.51 9.23 3.52
N VAL A 18 -15.00 9.92 4.54
CA VAL A 18 -13.58 9.92 4.80
C VAL A 18 -13.10 8.53 5.22
N ILE A 19 -13.86 7.87 6.07
CA ILE A 19 -13.51 6.52 6.49
C ILE A 19 -13.48 5.58 5.29
N ASN A 20 -14.48 5.70 4.41
CA ASN A 20 -14.51 4.87 3.22
C ASN A 20 -13.31 5.11 2.33
N GLN A 21 -12.88 6.36 2.20
CA GLN A 21 -11.68 6.66 1.43
C GLN A 21 -10.45 6.03 2.06
N ILE A 22 -10.35 6.10 3.36
CA ILE A 22 -9.22 5.50 4.06
C ILE A 22 -9.20 4.00 3.86
N LEU A 23 -10.35 3.36 4.02
CA LEU A 23 -10.44 1.92 3.85
C LEU A 23 -10.11 1.51 2.42
N THR A 24 -10.58 2.27 1.45
CA THR A 24 -10.28 2.01 0.06
C THR A 24 -8.77 2.13 -0.19
N SER A 25 -8.15 3.15 0.36
CA SER A 25 -6.71 3.34 0.20
C SER A 25 -5.93 2.18 0.81
N ILE A 26 -6.34 1.72 1.97
CA ILE A 26 -5.69 0.58 2.60
C ILE A 26 -5.82 -0.66 1.73
N ALA A 27 -7.02 -0.90 1.20
CA ALA A 27 -7.24 -2.05 0.34
C ALA A 27 -6.37 -1.99 -0.90
N MET A 28 -6.24 -0.80 -1.50
CA MET A 28 -5.40 -0.64 -2.68
C MET A 28 -3.93 -0.84 -2.36
N GLU A 29 -3.50 -0.41 -1.18
CA GLU A 29 -2.12 -0.64 -0.76
C GLU A 29 -1.84 -2.11 -0.56
N GLU A 30 -2.78 -2.81 0.04
CA GLU A 30 -2.61 -4.25 0.25
C GLU A 30 -2.55 -4.99 -1.07
N LEU A 31 -3.37 -4.56 -2.03
CA LEU A 31 -3.33 -5.16 -3.35
C LEU A 31 -1.99 -4.89 -4.02
N GLY A 32 -1.50 -3.65 -3.93
CA GLY A 32 -0.20 -3.31 -4.48
C GLY A 32 0.92 -4.10 -3.85
N LEU A 33 0.88 -4.26 -2.53
CA LEU A 33 1.88 -5.04 -1.84
C LEU A 33 1.85 -6.50 -2.30
N SER A 34 0.66 -7.04 -2.47
CA SER A 34 0.51 -8.41 -2.94
C SER A 34 1.14 -8.59 -4.32
N HIS A 35 0.94 -7.63 -5.20
CA HIS A 35 1.56 -7.68 -6.53
C HIS A 35 3.08 -7.65 -6.44
N ILE A 36 3.62 -6.83 -5.57
CA ILE A 36 5.06 -6.73 -5.41
C ILE A 36 5.63 -8.04 -4.86
N ILE A 37 4.98 -8.60 -3.86
CA ILE A 37 5.43 -9.86 -3.27
C ILE A 37 5.41 -10.97 -4.32
N ASN A 38 4.34 -11.03 -5.10
CA ASN A 38 4.23 -12.04 -6.14
C ASN A 38 5.32 -11.88 -7.20
N ALA A 39 5.58 -10.64 -7.60
CA ALA A 39 6.60 -10.37 -8.60
C ALA A 39 7.99 -10.76 -8.09
N GLU A 40 8.29 -10.45 -6.83
CA GLU A 40 9.57 -10.83 -6.25
C GLU A 40 9.71 -12.33 -6.13
N GLY A 41 8.61 -12.99 -5.77
CA GLY A 41 8.60 -14.46 -5.71
C GLY A 41 8.85 -15.08 -7.06
N GLU A 42 8.27 -14.51 -8.12
CA GLU A 42 8.48 -15.03 -9.47
C GLU A 42 9.92 -14.84 -9.93
N LYS A 43 10.53 -13.71 -9.56
CA LYS A 43 11.94 -13.50 -9.89
C LYS A 43 12.79 -14.59 -9.26
N LEU A 44 12.52 -14.91 -8.02
CA LEU A 44 13.28 -15.95 -7.33
C LEU A 44 13.05 -17.30 -7.97
N GLN A 45 11.79 -17.62 -8.27
CA GLN A 45 11.46 -18.88 -8.91
C GLN A 45 12.14 -19.01 -10.27
N TYR A 46 12.16 -17.93 -11.04
CA TYR A 46 12.82 -17.94 -12.33
C TYR A 46 14.32 -18.24 -12.17
N ALA A 47 14.97 -17.55 -11.23
CA ALA A 47 16.40 -17.76 -11.00
C ALA A 47 16.71 -19.18 -10.55
N LEU A 48 15.79 -19.77 -9.79
CA LEU A 48 15.97 -21.14 -9.32
C LEU A 48 15.55 -22.19 -10.35
N GLY A 49 14.94 -21.75 -11.46
CA GLY A 49 14.46 -22.68 -12.47
C GLY A 49 13.19 -23.39 -12.10
N THR A 50 12.46 -22.84 -11.13
CA THR A 50 11.23 -23.49 -10.66
C THR A 50 9.97 -22.77 -11.11
N LEU A 51 10.11 -21.68 -11.85
CA LEU A 51 8.95 -20.98 -12.35
C LEU A 51 8.36 -21.75 -13.53
N GLU A 52 7.08 -22.06 -13.42
CA GLU A 52 6.44 -22.85 -14.45
C GLU A 52 6.38 -22.07 -15.76
N GLY A 53 6.76 -22.71 -16.84
CA GLY A 53 6.71 -22.07 -18.15
C GLY A 53 7.89 -21.18 -18.48
N ALA A 54 8.83 -21.03 -17.58
CA ALA A 54 9.99 -20.17 -17.83
C ALA A 54 11.18 -20.69 -17.05
N SER A 55 12.34 -20.68 -17.71
CA SER A 55 13.59 -21.10 -17.06
C SER A 55 14.72 -20.30 -17.65
N PRO A 56 15.73 -19.97 -16.86
CA PRO A 56 16.90 -19.31 -17.40
C PRO A 56 17.67 -20.27 -18.30
N ALA A 57 18.38 -19.73 -19.28
CA ALA A 57 19.20 -20.52 -20.17
C ALA A 57 20.29 -21.25 -19.40
N GLU A 58 20.78 -20.62 -18.34
CA GLU A 58 21.78 -21.21 -17.50
C GLU A 58 21.38 -21.04 -16.05
N PRO A 59 21.75 -21.99 -15.19
CA PRO A 59 21.40 -21.84 -13.78
C PRO A 59 22.15 -20.65 -13.19
N ALA A 60 21.51 -20.00 -12.24
CA ALA A 60 22.12 -18.90 -11.55
C ALA A 60 23.25 -19.41 -10.65
N THR A 61 24.30 -18.64 -10.54
CA THR A 61 25.37 -18.95 -9.62
C THR A 61 24.96 -18.59 -8.21
N ILE A 62 25.71 -19.08 -7.24
CA ILE A 62 25.44 -18.77 -5.84
C ILE A 62 25.55 -17.26 -5.62
N GLU A 63 26.55 -16.63 -6.24
CA GLU A 63 26.70 -15.19 -6.10
C GLU A 63 25.49 -14.45 -6.63
N GLU A 64 25.02 -14.88 -7.81
CA GLU A 64 23.84 -14.25 -8.39
C GLU A 64 22.61 -14.45 -7.52
N LEU A 65 22.47 -15.61 -6.92
CA LEU A 65 21.34 -15.86 -6.02
C LEU A 65 21.43 -15.01 -4.77
N LEU A 66 22.63 -14.81 -4.25
CA LEU A 66 22.78 -13.94 -3.08
C LEU A 66 22.47 -12.50 -3.40
N GLU A 67 22.90 -12.04 -4.57
CA GLU A 67 22.57 -10.68 -4.98
C GLU A 67 21.09 -10.52 -5.20
N LEU A 68 20.48 -11.50 -5.83
CA LEU A 68 19.04 -11.46 -6.06
C LEU A 68 18.27 -11.45 -4.73
N ASN A 69 18.71 -12.28 -3.81
CA ASN A 69 18.09 -12.33 -2.49
C ASN A 69 18.19 -10.99 -1.79
N LYS A 70 19.35 -10.35 -1.88
CA LYS A 70 19.52 -9.04 -1.28
C LYS A 70 18.59 -8.02 -1.93
N SER A 71 18.52 -8.05 -3.25
CA SER A 71 17.65 -7.13 -3.99
C SER A 71 16.19 -7.32 -3.61
N ILE A 72 15.75 -8.56 -3.50
CA ILE A 72 14.38 -8.87 -3.12
C ILE A 72 14.11 -8.35 -1.71
N ARG A 73 15.03 -8.62 -0.80
CA ARG A 73 14.87 -8.16 0.58
C ARG A 73 14.82 -6.64 0.66
N ASP A 74 15.67 -5.96 -0.09
CA ASP A 74 15.67 -4.51 -0.09
C ASP A 74 14.34 -3.97 -0.61
N THR A 75 13.80 -4.57 -1.65
CA THR A 75 12.52 -4.15 -2.20
C THR A 75 11.39 -4.36 -1.18
N LEU A 76 11.38 -5.52 -0.54
CA LEU A 76 10.34 -5.80 0.44
C LEU A 76 10.46 -4.91 1.66
N ASP A 77 11.69 -4.64 2.10
CA ASP A 77 11.90 -3.75 3.23
C ASP A 77 11.42 -2.34 2.92
N SER A 78 11.77 -1.83 1.75
CA SER A 78 11.33 -0.49 1.34
C SER A 78 9.82 -0.42 1.24
N THR A 79 9.22 -1.46 0.68
CA THR A 79 7.77 -1.52 0.53
C THR A 79 7.11 -1.52 1.90
N MET A 80 7.66 -2.29 2.83
CA MET A 80 7.13 -2.37 4.17
C MET A 80 7.23 -1.04 4.90
N GLN A 81 8.36 -0.36 4.76
CA GLN A 81 8.54 0.94 5.39
C GLN A 81 7.57 1.95 4.83
N ASN A 82 7.39 1.95 3.52
CA ASN A 82 6.44 2.85 2.89
C ASN A 82 5.03 2.57 3.36
N GLN A 83 4.69 1.30 3.50
CA GLN A 83 3.36 0.91 3.95
C GLN A 83 3.13 1.35 5.39
N MET A 84 4.13 1.20 6.24
CA MET A 84 4.02 1.63 7.62
C MET A 84 3.84 3.14 7.72
N PHE A 85 4.56 3.88 6.88
CA PHE A 85 4.42 5.33 6.84
C PHE A 85 3.02 5.74 6.42
N LEU A 86 2.50 5.11 5.37
CA LEU A 86 1.15 5.40 4.90
C LEU A 86 0.11 5.03 5.93
N LYS A 87 0.29 3.91 6.58
CA LYS A 87 -0.62 3.50 7.63
C LYS A 87 -0.64 4.50 8.77
N ALA A 88 0.51 5.00 9.15
CA ALA A 88 0.59 5.99 10.20
C ALA A 88 -0.13 7.27 9.80
N LYS A 89 0.03 7.68 8.55
CA LYS A 89 -0.67 8.86 8.05
C LYS A 89 -2.18 8.65 8.06
N MET A 90 -2.62 7.49 7.66
CA MET A 90 -4.04 7.19 7.66
C MET A 90 -4.61 7.16 9.06
N GLN A 91 -3.87 6.60 9.98
CA GLN A 91 -4.30 6.57 11.37
C GLN A 91 -4.42 7.98 11.94
N SER A 92 -3.47 8.85 11.60
CA SER A 92 -3.54 10.24 12.02
C SER A 92 -4.75 10.94 11.42
N ALA A 93 -4.99 10.70 10.15
CA ALA A 93 -6.14 11.31 9.49
C ALA A 93 -7.44 10.82 10.09
N LEU A 94 -7.50 9.53 10.38
CA LEU A 94 -8.70 8.95 10.97
C LEU A 94 -8.94 9.52 12.38
N ALA A 95 -7.90 9.64 13.16
CA ALA A 95 -8.02 10.19 14.50
C ALA A 95 -8.50 11.62 14.45
N ALA A 96 -7.97 12.41 13.54
CA ALA A 96 -8.40 13.78 13.39
C ALA A 96 -9.87 13.84 12.98
N THR A 97 -10.27 12.96 12.09
CA THR A 97 -11.65 12.91 11.65
C THR A 97 -12.59 12.57 12.80
N ILE A 98 -12.19 11.62 13.60
CA ILE A 98 -12.99 11.22 14.74
C ILE A 98 -13.12 12.37 15.73
N MET A 99 -12.05 13.09 15.96
CA MET A 99 -12.08 14.17 16.90
C MET A 99 -12.92 15.33 16.43
N GLN A 100 -12.97 15.56 15.14
CA GLN A 100 -13.74 16.67 14.63
C GLN A 100 -15.16 16.30 14.32
N GLY A 101 -15.35 15.11 13.83
CA GLY A 101 -16.61 14.76 13.24
C GLY A 101 -17.80 14.93 14.10
N PRO A 102 -17.90 14.20 15.15
CA PRO A 102 -19.15 14.25 15.90
C PRO A 102 -19.36 15.56 16.61
N ALA A 103 -18.31 16.14 17.02
CA ALA A 103 -18.47 17.34 17.80
C ALA A 103 -19.01 18.47 16.97
N GLY A 104 -18.58 18.52 15.77
CA GLY A 104 -18.94 19.62 14.95
C GLY A 104 -20.41 19.85 14.85
N PRO A 105 -21.06 18.94 14.32
CA PRO A 105 -22.47 19.16 14.10
C PRO A 105 -23.21 19.31 15.35
N THR A 106 -22.82 18.58 16.29
CA THR A 106 -23.58 18.72 17.49
C THR A 106 -23.34 20.02 18.10
N GLY A 107 -22.15 20.37 18.14
CA GLY A 107 -21.85 21.60 18.75
C GLY A 107 -22.72 22.63 18.21
N SER A 108 -23.07 22.42 17.05
CA SER A 108 -23.90 23.39 16.53
C SER A 108 -25.25 23.00 16.83
N PRO A 109 -25.85 23.21 17.55
CA PRO A 109 -27.28 22.98 17.62
C PRO A 109 -27.99 24.03 16.92
#